data_e87669183557a7cf60a2857252b6220c
#
_entry.id   e87669183557a7cf60a2857252b6220c
#
_cell.length_a   1.000
_cell.length_b   1.000
_cell.length_c   1.000
_cell.angle_alpha   90.00
_cell.angle_beta   90.00
_cell.angle_gamma   90.00
#
_symmetry.space_group_name_H-M   'P 1'
#
loop_
_entity.id
_entity.type
_entity.pdbx_description
1 polymer ?
#
loop_
_entity_poly.entity_id
_entity_poly.type
_entity_poly.pdbx_seq_one_letter_code
_entity_poly.pdbx_strand_id
1 'polypeptide(L)' 'MCLGIPMKIKKIKGDFADVEAGRLIRTVNIQMLSRIREGDYCLVHAGFAIEKIDPQRAKDTLRLIDEIH' A
#
# COMPACT_ATOMS: atom_id res chain seq x y z
N MET A 1 13.67 10.89 1.72
CA MET A 1 13.59 9.46 1.47
C MET A 1 12.17 8.98 1.73
N CYS A 2 11.59 8.33 0.76
CA CYS A 2 10.23 7.81 0.94
C CYS A 2 10.28 6.50 1.71
N LEU A 3 9.63 6.46 2.86
CA LEU A 3 9.58 5.27 3.70
C LEU A 3 8.21 4.63 3.66
N GLY A 4 7.60 4.64 2.47
CA GLY A 4 6.30 4.03 2.30
C GLY A 4 6.34 2.54 2.58
N ILE A 5 5.26 2.04 3.17
CA ILE A 5 5.09 0.63 3.46
C ILE A 5 4.14 0.04 2.44
N PRO A 6 4.51 -1.03 1.74
CA PRO A 6 3.58 -1.67 0.81
C PRO A 6 2.47 -2.36 1.60
N MET A 7 1.22 -2.03 1.26
CA MET A 7 0.06 -2.58 1.93
C MET A 7 -0.99 -2.97 0.89
N LYS A 8 -1.74 -4.01 1.21
CA LYS A 8 -2.78 -4.51 0.33
C LYS A 8 -4.12 -3.86 0.66
N ILE A 9 -4.81 -3.39 -0.35
CA ILE A 9 -6.13 -2.78 -0.18
C ILE A 9 -7.15 -3.87 0.06
N LYS A 10 -7.82 -3.81 1.20
CA LYS A 10 -8.84 -4.79 1.58
C LYS A 10 -10.24 -4.32 1.24
N LYS A 11 -10.53 -3.04 1.47
CA LYS A 11 -11.85 -2.50 1.23
C LYS A 11 -11.74 -1.01 0.93
N ILE A 12 -12.48 -0.55 -0.05
CA ILE A 12 -12.51 0.86 -0.44
C ILE A 12 -13.81 1.48 0.02
N LYS A 13 -13.70 2.65 0.68
CA LYS A 13 -14.83 3.40 1.20
C LYS A 13 -14.67 4.87 0.81
N GLY A 14 -15.19 5.25 -0.36
CA GLY A 14 -15.07 6.62 -0.84
C GLY A 14 -13.62 7.04 -1.01
N ASP A 15 -13.19 8.05 -0.27
CA ASP A 15 -11.82 8.58 -0.33
C ASP A 15 -10.84 7.83 0.56
N PHE A 16 -11.32 6.81 1.27
CA PHE A 16 -10.51 6.04 2.20
C PHE A 16 -10.56 4.56 1.85
N ALA A 17 -9.56 3.85 2.30
CA ALA A 17 -9.52 2.40 2.11
C ALA A 17 -8.88 1.75 3.33
N ASP A 18 -9.38 0.57 3.67
CA ASP A 18 -8.75 -0.28 4.66
C ASP A 18 -7.63 -1.06 3.97
N VAL A 19 -6.43 -0.93 4.50
CA VAL A 19 -5.25 -1.60 3.93
C VAL A 19 -4.61 -2.50 4.98
N GLU A 20 -3.94 -3.53 4.52
CA GLU A 20 -3.40 -4.57 5.38
C GLU A 20 -1.94 -4.85 5.03
N ALA A 21 -1.12 -4.99 6.06
CA ALA A 21 0.25 -5.49 5.94
C ALA A 21 0.48 -6.46 7.09
N GLY A 22 0.55 -7.75 6.77
CA GLY A 22 0.60 -8.79 7.81
C GLY A 22 -0.64 -8.75 8.68
N ARG A 23 -0.47 -8.49 9.96
CA ARG A 23 -1.59 -8.39 10.91
C ARG A 23 -2.05 -6.96 11.14
N LEU A 24 -1.36 -6.01 10.56
CA LEU A 24 -1.69 -4.61 10.73
C LEU A 24 -2.73 -4.19 9.70
N ILE A 25 -3.83 -3.62 10.17
CA ILE A 25 -4.86 -3.07 9.30
C ILE A 25 -4.99 -1.59 9.63
N ARG A 26 -5.01 -0.75 8.58
CA ARG A 26 -5.16 0.69 8.76
C ARG A 26 -6.11 1.26 7.72
N THR A 27 -6.77 2.33 8.08
CA THR A 27 -7.56 3.11 7.15
C THR A 27 -6.70 4.27 6.65
N VAL A 28 -6.56 4.36 5.35
CA VAL A 28 -5.71 5.39 4.74
C VAL A 28 -6.49 6.18 3.71
N ASN A 29 -6.03 7.39 3.44
CA ASN A 29 -6.60 8.24 2.42
C ASN A 29 -6.06 7.82 1.06
N ILE A 30 -6.95 7.58 0.10
CA ILE A 30 -6.58 7.13 -1.24
C ILE A 30 -6.88 8.15 -2.32
N GLN A 31 -7.10 9.40 -1.94
CA GLN A 31 -7.45 10.46 -2.90
C GLN A 31 -6.35 10.71 -3.95
N MET A 32 -5.11 10.42 -3.59
CA MET A 32 -3.97 10.60 -4.51
C MET A 32 -3.86 9.48 -5.54
N LEU A 33 -4.61 8.41 -5.37
CA LEU A 33 -4.59 7.28 -6.28
C LEU A 33 -5.82 7.27 -7.17
N SER A 34 -5.64 6.77 -8.39
CA SER A 34 -6.75 6.57 -9.31
C SER A 34 -6.75 5.13 -9.78
N ARG A 35 -7.95 4.64 -10.13
CA ARG A 35 -8.11 3.29 -10.68
C ARG A 35 -7.58 2.18 -9.80
N ILE A 36 -7.76 2.31 -8.49
CA ILE A 36 -7.38 1.27 -7.56
C ILE A 36 -8.58 0.40 -7.24
N ARG A 37 -8.32 -0.85 -6.91
CA ARG A 37 -9.35 -1.84 -6.59
C ARG A 37 -8.96 -2.60 -5.34
N GLU A 38 -9.96 -3.25 -4.74
CA GLU A 38 -9.70 -4.17 -3.65
C GLU A 38 -8.77 -5.28 -4.15
N GLY A 39 -7.77 -5.60 -3.36
CA GLY A 39 -6.75 -6.55 -3.75
C GLY A 39 -5.49 -5.93 -4.33
N ASP A 40 -5.54 -4.66 -4.71
CA ASP A 40 -4.35 -3.96 -5.20
C ASP A 40 -3.40 -3.65 -4.04
N TYR A 41 -2.14 -3.40 -4.39
CA TYR A 41 -1.14 -2.98 -3.41
C TYR A 41 -0.82 -1.51 -3.60
N CYS A 42 -0.53 -0.85 -2.50
CA CYS A 42 -0.14 0.56 -2.55
C CYS A 42 0.93 0.84 -1.50
N LEU A 43 1.69 1.91 -1.75
CA LEU A 43 2.63 2.42 -0.75
C LEU A 43 1.90 3.40 0.15
N VAL A 44 2.01 3.18 1.45
CA VAL A 44 1.36 4.03 2.46
C VAL A 44 2.42 4.79 3.22
N HIS A 45 2.22 6.09 3.33
CA HIS A 45 3.12 6.97 4.07
C HIS A 45 2.29 8.03 4.80
N ALA A 46 2.49 8.13 6.10
CA ALA A 46 1.81 9.14 6.93
C ALA A 46 0.28 9.12 6.80
N GLY A 47 -0.30 7.94 6.64
CA GLY A 47 -1.76 7.79 6.54
C GLY A 47 -2.32 8.01 5.15
N PHE A 48 -1.46 8.24 4.15
CA PHE A 48 -1.87 8.43 2.77
C PHE A 48 -1.30 7.31 1.90
N ALA A 49 -2.15 6.78 1.01
CA ALA A 49 -1.66 5.91 -0.04
C ALA A 49 -1.12 6.81 -1.15
N ILE A 50 0.16 6.73 -1.41
CA ILE A 50 0.84 7.67 -2.30
C ILE A 50 1.12 7.10 -3.67
N GLU A 51 1.16 5.78 -3.81
CA GLU A 51 1.48 5.15 -5.08
C GLU A 51 0.88 3.77 -5.15
N LYS A 52 0.36 3.42 -6.33
CA LYS A 52 -0.12 2.07 -6.59
C LYS A 52 1.06 1.20 -7.01
N ILE A 53 1.12 -0.02 -6.47
CA ILE A 53 2.19 -0.97 -6.82
C ILE A 53 1.58 -2.21 -7.44
N ASP A 54 2.26 -2.74 -8.45
CA ASP A 54 1.94 -4.05 -8.99
C ASP A 54 2.19 -5.12 -7.92
N PRO A 55 1.33 -6.15 -7.82
CA PRO A 55 1.60 -7.24 -6.86
C PRO A 55 2.98 -7.86 -7.00
N GLN A 56 3.47 -8.00 -8.21
CA GLN A 56 4.82 -8.51 -8.43
C GLN A 56 5.89 -7.56 -7.91
N ARG A 57 5.70 -6.27 -8.13
CA ARG A 57 6.63 -5.26 -7.63
C ARG A 57 6.63 -5.18 -6.12
N ALA A 58 5.46 -5.38 -5.51
CA ALA A 58 5.39 -5.39 -4.05
C ALA A 58 6.27 -6.49 -3.47
N LYS A 59 6.24 -7.67 -4.09
CA LYS A 59 7.12 -8.77 -3.67
C LYS A 59 8.58 -8.43 -3.86
N ASP A 60 8.93 -7.83 -5.00
CA ASP A 60 10.30 -7.44 -5.28
C ASP A 60 10.78 -6.38 -4.30
N THR A 61 9.92 -5.40 -3.99
CA THR A 61 10.26 -4.36 -3.03
C THR A 61 10.53 -4.93 -1.66
N LEU A 62 9.68 -5.86 -1.21
CA LEU A 62 9.88 -6.51 0.08
C LEU A 62 11.16 -7.32 0.10
N ARG A 63 11.46 -8.01 -1.00
CA ARG A 63 12.69 -8.78 -1.13
C ARG A 63 13.92 -7.89 -1.06
N LEU A 64 13.87 -6.75 -1.75
CA LEU A 64 15.00 -5.81 -1.75
C LEU A 64 15.25 -5.26 -0.35
N ILE A 65 14.20 -4.99 0.40
CA ILE A 65 14.35 -4.53 1.78
C ILE A 65 15.06 -5.59 2.62
N ASP A 66 14.70 -6.85 2.42
CA ASP A 66 15.34 -7.94 3.15
C ASP A 66 16.80 -8.09 2.77
N GLU A 67 17.13 -7.90 1.50
CA GLU A 67 18.50 -8.04 1.03
C GLU A 67 19.42 -6.92 1.49
N ILE A 68 18.87 -5.77 1.79
CA ILE A 68 19.67 -4.62 2.22
C ILE A 68 20.11 -4.76 3.66
N HIS A 69 19.49 -5.61 4.39
CA HIS A 69 19.90 -5.90 5.76
C HIS A 69 21.15 -6.79 5.75
#